data_9609dc22d39fae56ee9e15aa08677f3c
#
_entry.id   9609dc22d39fae56ee9e15aa08677f3c
#
_cell.length_a   1.000
_cell.length_b   1.000
_cell.length_c   1.000
_cell.angle_alpha   90.00
_cell.angle_beta   90.00
_cell.angle_gamma   90.00
#
_symmetry.space_group_name_H-M   'P 1'
#
loop_
_entity.id
_entity.type
_entity.pdbx_description
1 polymer ?
#
loop_
_entity_poly.entity_id
_entity_poly.type
_entity_poly.pdbx_seq_one_letter_code
_entity_poly.pdbx_strand_id
1 'polypeptide(L)'
;MNRRQAILKFCQFVAASPLLKADRKYGDLGDPLLKQANVFDFAKLAKAKLDPLAWDYLDEGSDDEVSLRANRTHFDDIIIRPHFLINDVSAIDTSVTLLGKKLTQPIYLSITGGKNCFIPNGEQETALAAGTSNSMMITGGGINNILSAGKGPKVWWQFTTAAEFRTKNQMADFAERLEDQGCSGISVTVDIYHVSHRERSMHNGLVRNWCQAKGVPRNEKGELVYKPDDVLWTAGDLPTPRPFPTPKWETLQRLREASKLPVVIKGVLTAEDTELAVKNGMSGVIVSNHGARQLDQVGSTIEALPECVRSAGGKIPVLVDGGFRRGTDVFKALALGAAAVGIGRPYLWGLAAFGQGGVVRVMDILRAELAADMGMAGTGKISEIDRSFVRIRS
;
A
#
# COMPACT_ATOMS: atom_id res chain seq x y z
N MET A 1 -16.90 -47.12 22.97
CA MET A 1 -16.35 -47.02 21.62
C MET A 1 -15.04 -47.79 21.59
N ASN A 2 -14.90 -48.81 20.74
CA ASN A 2 -13.68 -49.59 20.65
C ASN A 2 -12.61 -48.83 19.85
N ARG A 3 -11.33 -49.24 19.98
CA ARG A 3 -10.17 -48.56 19.36
C ARG A 3 -10.32 -48.47 17.82
N ARG A 4 -10.94 -49.44 17.17
CA ARG A 4 -11.19 -49.47 15.74
C ARG A 4 -12.25 -48.44 15.31
N GLN A 5 -13.30 -48.24 16.10
CA GLN A 5 -14.33 -47.22 15.87
C GLN A 5 -13.78 -45.80 16.10
N ALA A 6 -12.86 -45.62 17.05
CA ALA A 6 -12.20 -44.34 17.29
C ALA A 6 -11.30 -43.95 16.10
N ILE A 7 -10.52 -44.90 15.58
CA ILE A 7 -9.66 -44.68 14.40
C ILE A 7 -10.52 -44.39 13.17
N LEU A 8 -11.61 -45.10 12.95
CA LEU A 8 -12.53 -44.86 11.82
C LEU A 8 -13.16 -43.47 11.89
N LYS A 9 -13.61 -43.04 13.08
CA LYS A 9 -14.14 -41.67 13.28
C LYS A 9 -13.08 -40.59 13.11
N PHE A 10 -11.86 -40.84 13.57
CA PHE A 10 -10.74 -39.93 13.35
C PHE A 10 -10.39 -39.81 11.86
N CYS A 11 -10.32 -40.94 11.13
CA CYS A 11 -10.11 -40.94 9.67
C CYS A 11 -11.26 -40.24 8.93
N GLN A 12 -12.51 -40.39 9.37
CA GLN A 12 -13.67 -39.67 8.81
C GLN A 12 -13.61 -38.18 9.11
N PHE A 13 -13.19 -37.78 10.32
CA PHE A 13 -12.97 -36.38 10.69
C PHE A 13 -11.86 -35.74 9.85
N VAL A 14 -10.73 -36.43 9.71
CA VAL A 14 -9.61 -35.97 8.87
C VAL A 14 -10.05 -35.87 7.42
N ALA A 15 -10.75 -36.87 6.86
CA ALA A 15 -11.26 -36.86 5.49
C ALA A 15 -12.37 -35.81 5.25
N ALA A 16 -13.09 -35.42 6.30
CA ALA A 16 -14.10 -34.36 6.25
C ALA A 16 -13.53 -32.95 6.48
N SER A 17 -12.24 -32.86 6.86
CA SER A 17 -11.58 -31.58 7.09
C SER A 17 -11.65 -30.68 5.85
N PRO A 18 -12.11 -29.43 5.98
CA PRO A 18 -12.07 -28.45 4.90
C PRO A 18 -10.67 -28.26 4.30
N LEU A 19 -9.61 -28.49 5.11
CA LEU A 19 -8.21 -28.44 4.68
C LEU A 19 -7.84 -29.55 3.70
N LEU A 20 -8.55 -30.69 3.72
CA LEU A 20 -8.32 -31.81 2.78
C LEU A 20 -9.33 -31.81 1.62
N LYS A 21 -10.49 -31.14 1.78
CA LYS A 21 -11.48 -30.96 0.71
C LYS A 21 -11.24 -29.72 -0.15
N ALA A 22 -10.30 -28.85 0.21
CA ALA A 22 -9.81 -27.88 -0.75
C ALA A 22 -9.26 -28.72 -1.90
N ASP A 23 -9.92 -28.69 -3.06
CA ASP A 23 -9.31 -28.97 -4.36
C ASP A 23 -8.15 -27.99 -4.54
N ARG A 24 -7.11 -28.20 -3.76
CA ARG A 24 -5.80 -27.69 -4.09
C ARG A 24 -5.43 -28.48 -5.35
N LYS A 25 -5.82 -27.97 -6.50
CA LYS A 25 -4.96 -28.10 -7.65
C LYS A 25 -3.63 -27.58 -7.12
N TYR A 26 -2.73 -28.47 -6.73
CA TYR A 26 -1.33 -28.14 -6.62
C TYR A 26 -1.03 -27.52 -7.97
N GLY A 27 -1.00 -26.17 -8.01
CA GLY A 27 -0.67 -25.46 -9.21
C GLY A 27 0.61 -26.05 -9.71
N ASP A 28 0.77 -26.08 -11.00
CA ASP A 28 1.95 -26.64 -11.63
C ASP A 28 3.18 -26.17 -10.84
N LEU A 29 3.81 -27.08 -10.09
CA LEU A 29 5.02 -26.78 -9.30
C LEU A 29 6.15 -26.26 -10.18
N GLY A 30 5.97 -26.31 -11.50
CA GLY A 30 6.79 -25.68 -12.52
C GLY A 30 6.57 -24.17 -12.64
N ASP A 31 5.40 -23.61 -12.30
CA ASP A 31 5.14 -22.17 -12.43
C ASP A 31 5.97 -21.37 -11.43
N PRO A 32 6.92 -20.54 -11.92
CA PRO A 32 7.77 -19.71 -11.07
C PRO A 32 6.97 -18.77 -10.16
N LEU A 33 5.80 -18.29 -10.59
CA LEU A 33 4.94 -17.43 -9.80
C LEU A 33 4.43 -18.14 -8.53
N LEU A 34 4.05 -19.41 -8.63
CA LEU A 34 3.50 -20.19 -7.53
C LEU A 34 4.56 -20.69 -6.55
N LYS A 35 5.85 -20.64 -6.92
CA LYS A 35 6.98 -20.97 -6.03
C LYS A 35 7.25 -19.90 -4.97
N GLN A 36 6.67 -18.71 -5.12
CA GLN A 36 6.88 -17.61 -4.17
C GLN A 36 6.06 -17.85 -2.90
N ALA A 37 6.75 -18.04 -1.77
CA ALA A 37 6.15 -18.34 -0.47
C ALA A 37 5.74 -17.08 0.30
N ASN A 38 6.40 -15.96 0.05
CA ASN A 38 6.17 -14.69 0.74
C ASN A 38 6.57 -13.50 -0.16
N VAL A 39 6.24 -12.29 0.28
CA VAL A 39 6.50 -11.09 -0.53
C VAL A 39 7.99 -10.77 -0.72
N PHE A 40 8.88 -11.23 0.18
CA PHE A 40 10.33 -10.99 0.05
C PHE A 40 10.96 -11.80 -1.10
N ASP A 41 10.33 -12.89 -1.51
CA ASP A 41 10.81 -13.67 -2.66
C ASP A 41 10.65 -12.86 -3.94
N PHE A 42 9.57 -12.06 -4.05
CA PHE A 42 9.40 -11.13 -5.16
C PHE A 42 10.44 -10.01 -5.17
N ALA A 43 10.89 -9.53 -4.00
CA ALA A 43 11.95 -8.52 -3.93
C ALA A 43 13.25 -9.01 -4.59
N LYS A 44 13.64 -10.26 -4.32
CA LYS A 44 14.84 -10.87 -4.93
C LYS A 44 14.72 -10.95 -6.45
N LEU A 45 13.55 -11.36 -6.94
CA LEU A 45 13.28 -11.46 -8.37
C LEU A 45 13.21 -10.10 -9.05
N ALA A 46 12.56 -9.12 -8.44
CA ALA A 46 12.50 -7.75 -8.93
C ALA A 46 13.91 -7.15 -9.03
N LYS A 47 14.74 -7.32 -7.99
CA LYS A 47 16.14 -6.86 -7.99
C LYS A 47 16.95 -7.49 -9.12
N ALA A 48 16.73 -8.77 -9.41
CA ALA A 48 17.45 -9.46 -10.49
C ALA A 48 16.99 -9.04 -11.89
N LYS A 49 15.76 -8.55 -12.05
CA LYS A 49 15.18 -8.16 -13.34
C LYS A 49 15.31 -6.68 -13.67
N LEU A 50 15.26 -5.82 -12.63
CA LEU A 50 15.28 -4.39 -12.82
C LEU A 50 16.72 -3.89 -13.11
N ASP A 51 16.83 -2.84 -13.91
CA ASP A 51 18.04 -2.05 -13.98
C ASP A 51 18.39 -1.51 -12.58
N PRO A 52 19.68 -1.42 -12.20
CA PRO A 52 20.09 -0.89 -10.90
C PRO A 52 19.46 0.46 -10.54
N LEU A 53 19.32 1.39 -11.51
CA LEU A 53 18.63 2.66 -11.29
C LEU A 53 17.15 2.47 -10.90
N ALA A 54 16.47 1.58 -11.61
CA ALA A 54 15.07 1.28 -11.32
C ALA A 54 14.90 0.61 -9.95
N TRP A 55 15.82 -0.29 -9.61
CA TRP A 55 15.82 -0.94 -8.30
C TRP A 55 16.08 0.06 -7.18
N ASP A 56 17.12 0.89 -7.28
CA ASP A 56 17.43 1.87 -6.25
C ASP A 56 16.28 2.87 -6.07
N TYR A 57 15.75 3.40 -7.18
CA TYR A 57 14.57 4.27 -7.11
C TYR A 57 13.37 3.60 -6.41
N LEU A 58 13.14 2.31 -6.61
CA LEU A 58 12.06 1.57 -5.98
C LEU A 58 12.30 1.35 -4.49
N ASP A 59 13.54 0.96 -4.13
CA ASP A 59 13.84 0.38 -2.82
C ASP A 59 14.41 1.38 -1.81
N GLU A 60 15.02 2.48 -2.27
CA GLU A 60 15.68 3.48 -1.42
C GLU A 60 14.73 4.26 -0.49
N GLY A 61 15.28 4.70 0.64
CA GLY A 61 14.74 5.78 1.48
C GLY A 61 15.45 7.11 1.23
N SER A 62 15.25 8.08 2.12
CA SER A 62 15.96 9.35 2.15
C SER A 62 17.07 9.31 3.21
N ASP A 63 18.08 10.12 2.99
CA ASP A 63 19.23 10.34 3.86
C ASP A 63 19.84 9.02 4.37
N ASP A 64 19.94 8.84 5.69
CA ASP A 64 20.48 7.64 6.35
C ASP A 64 19.52 6.45 6.38
N GLU A 65 18.34 6.54 5.79
CA GLU A 65 17.30 5.48 5.77
C GLU A 65 16.91 4.99 7.17
N VAL A 66 16.96 5.83 8.19
CA VAL A 66 16.58 5.48 9.57
C VAL A 66 15.11 5.13 9.64
N SER A 67 14.24 5.98 9.09
CA SER A 67 12.80 5.71 9.03
C SER A 67 12.45 4.53 8.13
N LEU A 68 13.26 4.25 7.09
CA LEU A 68 13.06 3.07 6.24
C LEU A 68 13.29 1.77 7.03
N ARG A 69 14.35 1.72 7.84
CA ARG A 69 14.59 0.59 8.73
C ARG A 69 13.54 0.50 9.82
N ALA A 70 13.20 1.63 10.46
CA ALA A 70 12.19 1.73 11.50
C ALA A 70 10.82 1.22 11.03
N ASN A 71 10.42 1.50 9.79
CA ASN A 71 9.20 0.97 9.17
C ASN A 71 9.16 -0.58 9.13
N ARG A 72 10.29 -1.27 9.36
CA ARG A 72 10.30 -2.73 9.48
C ARG A 72 10.51 -3.20 10.92
N THR A 73 11.45 -2.61 11.63
CA THR A 73 11.87 -3.09 12.95
C THR A 73 10.83 -2.81 14.03
N HIS A 74 10.07 -1.71 13.96
CA HIS A 74 9.07 -1.39 14.99
C HIS A 74 7.85 -2.33 14.98
N PHE A 75 7.65 -3.12 13.93
CA PHE A 75 6.68 -4.23 14.03
C PHE A 75 7.10 -5.29 15.07
N ASP A 76 8.40 -5.48 15.30
CA ASP A 76 8.90 -6.47 16.27
C ASP A 76 8.62 -6.06 17.72
N ASP A 77 8.37 -4.77 17.97
CA ASP A 77 7.98 -4.26 19.29
C ASP A 77 6.51 -4.53 19.62
N ILE A 78 5.72 -4.96 18.64
CA ILE A 78 4.30 -5.25 18.82
C ILE A 78 4.11 -6.76 18.90
N ILE A 79 3.71 -7.25 20.07
CA ILE A 79 3.47 -8.67 20.33
C ILE A 79 1.99 -8.96 20.12
N ILE A 80 1.66 -9.96 19.29
CA ILE A 80 0.30 -10.48 19.13
C ILE A 80 -0.03 -11.32 20.38
N ARG A 81 -1.23 -11.11 20.93
CA ARG A 81 -1.77 -11.82 22.08
C ARG A 81 -2.98 -12.63 21.62
N PRO A 82 -2.84 -13.93 21.36
CA PRO A 82 -3.98 -14.74 20.94
C PRO A 82 -4.96 -14.91 22.10
N HIS A 83 -6.24 -14.92 21.78
CA HIS A 83 -7.33 -15.18 22.69
C HIS A 83 -8.08 -16.41 22.22
N PHE A 84 -8.11 -17.45 23.02
CA PHE A 84 -8.72 -18.72 22.63
C PHE A 84 -10.12 -18.89 23.19
N LEU A 85 -10.97 -19.64 22.46
CA LEU A 85 -12.32 -20.04 22.88
C LEU A 85 -13.31 -18.86 23.05
N ILE A 86 -13.06 -17.73 22.41
CA ILE A 86 -13.92 -16.53 22.51
C ILE A 86 -14.78 -16.31 21.27
N ASN A 87 -14.30 -16.69 20.08
CA ASN A 87 -15.00 -16.51 18.81
C ASN A 87 -15.00 -17.81 17.99
N ASP A 88 -15.92 -17.91 17.03
CA ASP A 88 -15.91 -18.95 16.02
C ASP A 88 -14.92 -18.58 14.91
N VAL A 89 -13.89 -19.39 14.77
CA VAL A 89 -12.84 -19.25 13.75
C VAL A 89 -12.93 -20.35 12.67
N SER A 90 -14.05 -21.07 12.61
CA SER A 90 -14.28 -22.10 11.58
C SER A 90 -14.37 -21.51 10.16
N ALA A 91 -14.74 -20.23 10.06
CA ALA A 91 -14.73 -19.44 8.84
C ALA A 91 -14.14 -18.06 9.11
N ILE A 92 -13.20 -17.63 8.24
CA ILE A 92 -12.54 -16.33 8.38
C ILE A 92 -13.07 -15.37 7.31
N ASP A 93 -13.59 -14.22 7.75
CA ASP A 93 -14.03 -13.14 6.88
C ASP A 93 -13.06 -11.95 7.00
N THR A 94 -12.28 -11.72 5.93
CA THR A 94 -11.35 -10.59 5.84
C THR A 94 -11.99 -9.33 5.26
N SER A 95 -13.29 -9.31 4.96
CA SER A 95 -13.94 -8.16 4.34
C SER A 95 -14.07 -6.98 5.30
N VAL A 96 -14.02 -5.76 4.72
CA VAL A 96 -14.21 -4.50 5.45
C VAL A 96 -15.08 -3.54 4.66
N THR A 97 -15.70 -2.59 5.35
CA THR A 97 -16.37 -1.45 4.71
C THR A 97 -15.58 -0.19 4.98
N LEU A 98 -15.08 0.45 3.93
CA LEU A 98 -14.29 1.68 4.00
C LEU A 98 -15.03 2.80 3.25
N LEU A 99 -15.36 3.89 3.95
CA LEU A 99 -16.10 5.03 3.40
C LEU A 99 -17.33 4.58 2.57
N GLY A 100 -18.11 3.66 3.11
CA GLY A 100 -19.33 3.11 2.48
C GLY A 100 -19.09 2.10 1.35
N LYS A 101 -17.85 1.75 1.03
CA LYS A 101 -17.51 0.78 -0.02
C LYS A 101 -17.04 -0.54 0.61
N LYS A 102 -17.65 -1.66 0.19
CA LYS A 102 -17.25 -3.00 0.65
C LYS A 102 -16.02 -3.48 -0.13
N LEU A 103 -14.99 -3.86 0.62
CA LEU A 103 -13.74 -4.48 0.13
C LEU A 103 -13.66 -5.91 0.64
N THR A 104 -13.01 -6.80 -0.10
CA THR A 104 -12.82 -8.21 0.31
C THR A 104 -11.71 -8.38 1.35
N GLN A 105 -10.91 -7.35 1.56
CA GLN A 105 -9.79 -7.36 2.49
C GLN A 105 -9.40 -5.94 2.90
N PRO A 106 -8.78 -5.75 4.08
CA PRO A 106 -8.33 -4.45 4.56
C PRO A 106 -6.98 -4.00 3.96
N ILE A 107 -6.55 -4.64 2.86
CA ILE A 107 -5.26 -4.34 2.21
C ILE A 107 -5.53 -3.66 0.87
N TYR A 108 -4.89 -2.52 0.62
CA TYR A 108 -5.04 -1.78 -0.64
C TYR A 108 -3.69 -1.45 -1.27
N LEU A 109 -3.72 -1.15 -2.58
CA LEU A 109 -2.55 -0.69 -3.32
C LEU A 109 -2.38 0.82 -3.10
N SER A 110 -1.40 1.18 -2.24
CA SER A 110 -1.08 2.57 -1.95
C SER A 110 -0.48 3.26 -3.18
N ILE A 111 -0.59 4.58 -3.23
CA ILE A 111 -0.01 5.35 -4.33
C ILE A 111 1.50 5.16 -4.40
N THR A 112 1.96 4.82 -5.59
CA THR A 112 3.38 4.86 -5.96
C THR A 112 3.46 5.41 -7.37
N GLY A 113 4.31 6.39 -7.58
CA GLY A 113 4.61 6.92 -8.93
C GLY A 113 5.54 5.98 -9.71
N GLY A 114 5.59 6.19 -11.02
CA GLY A 114 6.60 5.56 -11.85
C GLY A 114 6.43 4.06 -12.15
N LYS A 115 5.23 3.49 -12.06
CA LYS A 115 5.01 2.06 -12.33
C LYS A 115 5.43 1.64 -13.73
N ASN A 116 5.26 2.55 -14.72
CA ASN A 116 5.71 2.34 -16.09
C ASN A 116 7.25 2.29 -16.24
N CYS A 117 7.98 2.64 -15.18
CA CYS A 117 9.43 2.54 -15.13
C CYS A 117 9.91 1.12 -14.84
N PHE A 118 9.08 0.32 -14.22
CA PHE A 118 9.41 -1.04 -13.82
C PHE A 118 9.04 -2.03 -14.91
N ILE A 119 7.89 -1.82 -15.54
CA ILE A 119 7.43 -2.60 -16.71
C ILE A 119 6.60 -1.70 -17.65
N PRO A 120 6.53 -2.00 -18.95
CA PRO A 120 5.59 -1.36 -19.84
C PRO A 120 4.15 -1.50 -19.33
N ASN A 121 3.36 -0.43 -19.42
CA ASN A 121 1.97 -0.39 -18.96
C ASN A 121 1.77 -0.72 -17.47
N GLY A 122 2.75 -0.43 -16.62
CA GLY A 122 2.72 -0.79 -15.20
C GLY A 122 1.51 -0.24 -14.42
N GLU A 123 0.98 0.94 -14.80
CA GLU A 123 -0.28 1.47 -14.22
C GLU A 123 -1.47 0.58 -14.58
N GLN A 124 -1.59 0.21 -15.85
CA GLN A 124 -2.68 -0.64 -16.34
C GLN A 124 -2.61 -2.05 -15.75
N GLU A 125 -1.42 -2.64 -15.73
CA GLU A 125 -1.17 -3.96 -15.11
C GLU A 125 -1.56 -3.96 -13.62
N THR A 126 -1.22 -2.89 -12.91
CA THR A 126 -1.59 -2.71 -11.49
C THR A 126 -3.11 -2.57 -11.33
N ALA A 127 -3.77 -1.81 -12.20
CA ALA A 127 -5.22 -1.64 -12.17
C ALA A 127 -5.96 -2.95 -12.46
N LEU A 128 -5.51 -3.73 -13.42
CA LEU A 128 -6.04 -5.08 -13.73
C LEU A 128 -5.90 -6.01 -12.52
N ALA A 129 -4.73 -5.97 -11.86
CA ALA A 129 -4.48 -6.77 -10.67
C ALA A 129 -5.40 -6.36 -9.50
N ALA A 130 -5.59 -5.06 -9.27
CA ALA A 130 -6.50 -4.55 -8.25
C ALA A 130 -7.95 -4.97 -8.52
N GLY A 131 -8.38 -4.96 -9.79
CA GLY A 131 -9.67 -5.48 -10.21
C GLY A 131 -9.83 -6.98 -9.94
N THR A 132 -8.83 -7.78 -10.29
CA THR A 132 -8.80 -9.22 -10.05
C THR A 132 -8.84 -9.57 -8.56
N SER A 133 -8.09 -8.84 -7.73
CA SER A 133 -8.04 -9.04 -6.27
C SER A 133 -9.23 -8.40 -5.54
N ASN A 134 -10.13 -7.72 -6.25
CA ASN A 134 -11.24 -6.94 -5.70
C ASN A 134 -10.79 -6.03 -4.54
N SER A 135 -9.68 -5.32 -4.76
CA SER A 135 -9.03 -4.43 -3.81
C SER A 135 -9.13 -2.97 -4.25
N MET A 136 -8.97 -2.06 -3.31
CA MET A 136 -8.85 -0.62 -3.58
C MET A 136 -7.46 -0.30 -4.14
N MET A 137 -7.41 0.66 -5.06
CA MET A 137 -6.18 1.23 -5.61
C MET A 137 -6.20 2.75 -5.49
N ILE A 138 -5.06 3.35 -5.13
CA ILE A 138 -4.84 4.80 -5.21
C ILE A 138 -3.89 5.05 -6.39
N THR A 139 -4.29 5.90 -7.34
CA THR A 139 -3.50 6.19 -8.55
C THR A 139 -3.59 7.65 -8.97
N GLY A 140 -2.58 8.16 -9.67
CA GLY A 140 -2.58 9.47 -10.31
C GLY A 140 -3.26 9.50 -11.69
N GLY A 141 -3.83 8.39 -12.15
CA GLY A 141 -4.49 8.27 -13.46
C GLY A 141 -3.87 7.21 -14.36
N GLY A 142 -4.13 7.33 -15.69
CA GLY A 142 -3.57 6.40 -16.69
C GLY A 142 -4.27 5.03 -16.76
N ILE A 143 -5.44 4.88 -16.16
CA ILE A 143 -6.19 3.61 -16.10
C ILE A 143 -7.60 3.68 -16.72
N ASN A 144 -7.96 4.78 -17.40
CA ASN A 144 -9.32 4.97 -17.93
C ASN A 144 -9.75 3.86 -18.89
N ASN A 145 -8.84 3.37 -19.74
CA ASN A 145 -9.10 2.25 -20.64
C ASN A 145 -9.41 0.94 -19.88
N ILE A 146 -8.85 0.74 -18.71
CA ILE A 146 -9.13 -0.43 -17.86
C ILE A 146 -10.46 -0.27 -17.15
N LEU A 147 -10.76 0.93 -16.65
CA LEU A 147 -12.03 1.25 -16.00
C LEU A 147 -13.21 1.13 -16.98
N SER A 148 -13.11 1.73 -18.18
CA SER A 148 -14.14 1.65 -19.20
C SER A 148 -14.39 0.24 -19.73
N ALA A 149 -13.37 -0.63 -19.71
CA ALA A 149 -13.50 -2.05 -20.04
C ALA A 149 -14.10 -2.89 -18.89
N GLY A 150 -14.42 -2.30 -17.74
CA GLY A 150 -14.97 -3.00 -16.57
C GLY A 150 -13.99 -3.95 -15.88
N LYS A 151 -12.69 -3.85 -16.17
CA LYS A 151 -11.63 -4.75 -15.67
C LYS A 151 -10.82 -4.17 -14.51
N GLY A 152 -11.00 -2.89 -14.21
CA GLY A 152 -10.25 -2.17 -13.18
C GLY A 152 -10.80 -2.40 -11.76
N PRO A 153 -10.18 -1.74 -10.76
CA PRO A 153 -10.65 -1.76 -9.40
C PRO A 153 -12.05 -1.13 -9.31
N LYS A 154 -12.95 -1.77 -8.56
CA LYS A 154 -14.28 -1.20 -8.30
C LYS A 154 -14.22 -0.03 -7.32
N VAL A 155 -13.19 0.02 -6.48
CA VAL A 155 -12.91 1.09 -5.54
C VAL A 155 -11.53 1.64 -5.84
N TRP A 156 -11.46 2.88 -6.30
CA TRP A 156 -10.22 3.57 -6.56
C TRP A 156 -10.29 5.02 -6.14
N TRP A 157 -9.17 5.56 -5.72
CA TRP A 157 -9.04 6.95 -5.33
C TRP A 157 -8.04 7.65 -6.22
N GLN A 158 -8.35 8.87 -6.58
CA GLN A 158 -7.44 9.74 -7.31
C GLN A 158 -6.41 10.34 -6.36
N PHE A 159 -5.14 10.12 -6.68
CA PHE A 159 -4.04 10.82 -6.04
C PHE A 159 -3.88 12.23 -6.61
N THR A 160 -3.69 13.21 -5.74
CA THR A 160 -3.32 14.57 -6.11
C THR A 160 -2.49 15.22 -5.02
N THR A 161 -1.68 16.21 -5.39
CA THR A 161 -0.95 17.09 -4.47
C THR A 161 -1.76 18.34 -4.12
N ALA A 162 -2.93 18.54 -4.72
CA ALA A 162 -3.75 19.75 -4.65
C ALA A 162 -3.04 21.05 -5.11
N ALA A 163 -1.77 20.99 -5.49
CA ALA A 163 -1.03 22.14 -6.02
C ALA A 163 -1.57 22.63 -7.37
N GLU A 164 -2.29 21.74 -8.06
CA GLU A 164 -2.90 21.96 -9.38
C GLU A 164 -4.13 22.89 -9.31
N PHE A 165 -4.75 23.02 -8.14
CA PHE A 165 -6.02 23.72 -7.99
C PHE A 165 -5.81 25.19 -7.62
N ARG A 166 -5.73 26.03 -8.64
CA ARG A 166 -5.55 27.48 -8.47
C ARG A 166 -6.88 28.22 -8.33
N THR A 167 -7.96 27.69 -8.91
CA THR A 167 -9.28 28.33 -8.90
C THR A 167 -10.37 27.38 -8.42
N LYS A 168 -11.51 27.95 -7.97
CA LYS A 168 -12.69 27.17 -7.56
C LYS A 168 -13.25 26.33 -8.71
N ASN A 169 -13.27 26.90 -9.93
CA ASN A 169 -13.80 26.19 -11.10
C ASN A 169 -12.92 24.97 -11.45
N GLN A 170 -11.59 25.11 -11.41
CA GLN A 170 -10.70 23.97 -11.67
C GLN A 170 -10.92 22.82 -10.68
N MET A 171 -11.25 23.12 -9.42
CA MET A 171 -11.58 22.10 -8.41
C MET A 171 -12.89 21.41 -8.72
N ALA A 172 -13.93 22.18 -9.11
CA ALA A 172 -15.24 21.64 -9.47
C ALA A 172 -15.16 20.75 -10.71
N ASP A 173 -14.53 21.21 -11.79
CA ASP A 173 -14.33 20.47 -13.03
C ASP A 173 -13.54 19.16 -12.79
N PHE A 174 -12.55 19.20 -11.90
CA PHE A 174 -11.77 18.03 -11.51
C PHE A 174 -12.64 17.02 -10.76
N ALA A 175 -13.42 17.49 -9.77
CA ALA A 175 -14.27 16.63 -8.96
C ALA A 175 -15.38 15.97 -9.81
N GLU A 176 -16.07 16.77 -10.65
CA GLU A 176 -17.10 16.27 -11.57
C GLU A 176 -16.54 15.19 -12.51
N ARG A 177 -15.39 15.45 -13.13
CA ARG A 177 -14.74 14.45 -13.99
C ARG A 177 -14.44 13.14 -13.27
N LEU A 178 -14.00 13.19 -12.00
CA LEU A 178 -13.73 11.99 -11.22
C LEU A 178 -15.02 11.25 -10.84
N GLU A 179 -16.07 11.98 -10.51
CA GLU A 179 -17.39 11.41 -10.22
C GLU A 179 -17.93 10.69 -11.46
N ASP A 180 -17.86 11.32 -12.63
CA ASP A 180 -18.29 10.73 -13.92
C ASP A 180 -17.50 9.47 -14.29
N GLN A 181 -16.24 9.42 -13.92
CA GLN A 181 -15.39 8.23 -14.10
C GLN A 181 -15.68 7.12 -13.08
N GLY A 182 -16.54 7.35 -12.09
CA GLY A 182 -16.86 6.39 -11.03
C GLY A 182 -15.79 6.29 -9.94
N CYS A 183 -14.93 7.31 -9.77
CA CYS A 183 -13.98 7.39 -8.68
C CYS A 183 -14.70 7.32 -7.33
N SER A 184 -14.08 6.66 -6.35
CA SER A 184 -14.66 6.47 -5.03
C SER A 184 -14.13 7.43 -3.96
N GLY A 185 -13.09 8.21 -4.26
CA GLY A 185 -12.50 9.17 -3.34
C GLY A 185 -11.29 9.89 -3.90
N ILE A 186 -10.84 10.92 -3.21
CA ILE A 186 -9.67 11.71 -3.55
C ILE A 186 -8.67 11.61 -2.40
N SER A 187 -7.42 11.23 -2.71
CA SER A 187 -6.31 11.22 -1.76
C SER A 187 -5.37 12.39 -2.04
N VAL A 188 -5.23 13.29 -1.08
CA VAL A 188 -4.32 14.43 -1.17
C VAL A 188 -3.06 14.13 -0.37
N THR A 189 -1.91 14.15 -1.05
CA THR A 189 -0.61 13.94 -0.39
C THR A 189 -0.04 15.26 0.09
N VAL A 190 0.33 15.30 1.37
CA VAL A 190 0.76 16.52 2.06
C VAL A 190 2.22 16.49 2.56
N ASP A 191 2.99 15.47 2.19
CA ASP A 191 4.36 15.22 2.64
C ASP A 191 5.42 15.29 1.52
N ILE A 192 5.12 15.95 0.37
CA ILE A 192 6.01 15.95 -0.81
C ILE A 192 6.41 17.37 -1.29
N TYR A 193 6.43 18.37 -0.41
CA TYR A 193 6.64 19.76 -0.82
C TYR A 193 8.09 20.16 -1.09
N HIS A 194 9.02 19.28 -0.82
CA HIS A 194 10.44 19.44 -1.16
C HIS A 194 10.97 18.16 -1.80
N VAL A 195 12.04 18.31 -2.58
CA VAL A 195 12.76 17.17 -3.13
C VAL A 195 13.53 16.51 -1.99
N SER A 196 13.26 15.24 -1.75
CA SER A 196 13.99 14.46 -0.76
C SER A 196 15.40 14.12 -1.24
N HIS A 197 16.31 14.02 -0.30
CA HIS A 197 17.69 13.63 -0.53
C HIS A 197 17.79 12.08 -0.58
N ARG A 198 17.93 11.52 -1.77
CA ARG A 198 17.96 10.06 -2.00
C ARG A 198 19.29 9.67 -2.61
N GLU A 199 20.21 9.29 -1.74
CA GLU A 199 21.62 9.16 -2.06
C GLU A 199 21.90 8.03 -3.08
N ARG A 200 21.21 6.91 -3.02
CA ARG A 200 21.42 5.82 -3.98
C ARG A 200 21.10 6.27 -5.40
N SER A 201 19.97 6.93 -5.59
CA SER A 201 19.60 7.52 -6.88
C SER A 201 20.57 8.61 -7.34
N MET A 202 21.09 9.42 -6.42
CA MET A 202 22.08 10.45 -6.74
C MET A 202 23.41 9.85 -7.16
N HIS A 203 23.90 8.83 -6.46
CA HIS A 203 25.14 8.12 -6.84
C HIS A 203 25.03 7.43 -8.19
N ASN A 204 23.86 6.91 -8.53
CA ASN A 204 23.59 6.25 -9.81
C ASN A 204 23.27 7.22 -10.94
N GLY A 205 23.21 8.54 -10.69
CA GLY A 205 22.88 9.54 -11.68
C GLY A 205 21.47 9.38 -12.23
N LEU A 206 20.45 9.40 -11.35
CA LEU A 206 19.05 9.25 -11.75
C LEU A 206 18.65 10.28 -12.81
N VAL A 207 18.22 9.81 -13.95
CA VAL A 207 17.77 10.65 -15.08
C VAL A 207 16.25 10.74 -15.13
N ARG A 208 15.72 11.92 -15.47
CA ARG A 208 14.28 12.22 -15.48
C ARG A 208 13.47 11.27 -16.37
N ASN A 209 14.03 10.86 -17.50
CA ASN A 209 13.32 10.11 -18.54
C ASN A 209 13.51 8.59 -18.47
N TRP A 210 14.21 8.04 -17.48
CA TRP A 210 14.32 6.59 -17.33
C TRP A 210 12.94 5.92 -17.11
N CYS A 211 11.99 6.67 -16.55
CA CYS A 211 10.61 6.27 -16.33
C CYS A 211 9.73 6.15 -17.57
N GLN A 212 10.23 6.39 -18.75
CA GLN A 212 9.43 6.28 -19.99
C GLN A 212 9.58 4.90 -20.62
N ALA A 213 9.06 3.87 -20.01
CA ALA A 213 8.74 2.52 -20.55
C ALA A 213 9.77 1.81 -21.47
N LYS A 214 10.88 2.46 -21.85
CA LYS A 214 11.91 1.91 -22.77
C LYS A 214 13.25 1.61 -22.09
N GLY A 215 13.31 1.75 -20.76
CA GLY A 215 14.58 1.74 -20.04
C GLY A 215 15.41 3.01 -20.32
N VAL A 216 16.47 3.20 -19.56
CA VAL A 216 17.44 4.27 -19.86
C VAL A 216 18.22 3.86 -21.10
N PRO A 217 18.31 4.72 -22.14
CA PRO A 217 19.13 4.42 -23.32
C PRO A 217 20.56 4.12 -22.90
N ARG A 218 21.10 3.00 -23.34
CA ARG A 218 22.51 2.63 -23.13
C ARG A 218 23.20 2.54 -24.48
N ASN A 219 24.45 2.96 -24.54
CA ASN A 219 25.31 2.78 -25.73
C ASN A 219 25.79 1.31 -25.82
N GLU A 220 26.54 1.00 -26.87
CA GLU A 220 27.10 -0.33 -27.11
C GLU A 220 28.02 -0.83 -25.99
N LYS A 221 28.57 0.08 -25.15
CA LYS A 221 29.38 -0.23 -23.98
C LYS A 221 28.57 -0.41 -22.69
N GLY A 222 27.23 -0.28 -22.77
CA GLY A 222 26.32 -0.36 -21.62
C GLY A 222 26.28 0.91 -20.77
N GLU A 223 26.89 2.02 -21.19
CA GLU A 223 26.87 3.29 -20.50
C GLU A 223 25.56 4.04 -20.76
N LEU A 224 25.07 4.76 -19.75
CA LEU A 224 23.86 5.56 -19.88
C LEU A 224 24.02 6.68 -20.92
N VAL A 225 23.07 6.77 -21.86
CA VAL A 225 23.00 7.86 -22.82
C VAL A 225 21.87 8.80 -22.40
N TYR A 226 22.23 9.97 -21.88
CA TYR A 226 21.27 10.99 -21.47
C TYR A 226 21.78 12.38 -21.85
N LYS A 227 20.86 13.32 -21.96
CA LYS A 227 21.22 14.74 -22.08
C LYS A 227 21.52 15.29 -20.69
N PRO A 228 22.46 16.25 -20.53
CA PRO A 228 22.74 16.86 -19.25
C PRO A 228 21.48 17.38 -18.51
N ASP A 229 20.52 17.93 -19.23
CA ASP A 229 19.26 18.47 -18.70
C ASP A 229 18.28 17.37 -18.21
N ASP A 230 18.51 16.11 -18.58
CA ASP A 230 17.68 14.98 -18.14
C ASP A 230 18.09 14.46 -16.77
N VAL A 231 19.27 14.79 -16.28
CA VAL A 231 19.76 14.40 -14.95
C VAL A 231 18.98 15.17 -13.89
N LEU A 232 18.33 14.47 -12.98
CA LEU A 232 17.54 15.10 -11.92
C LEU A 232 18.44 15.71 -10.85
N TRP A 233 19.44 14.96 -10.43
CA TRP A 233 20.53 15.40 -9.53
C TRP A 233 21.63 14.33 -9.55
N THR A 234 22.82 14.76 -9.19
CA THR A 234 24.01 13.93 -9.00
C THR A 234 24.52 14.04 -7.57
N ALA A 235 25.44 13.18 -7.15
CA ALA A 235 26.07 13.27 -5.84
C ALA A 235 26.86 14.58 -5.63
N GLY A 236 27.21 15.31 -6.71
CA GLY A 236 27.82 16.63 -6.63
C GLY A 236 26.84 17.79 -6.41
N ASP A 237 25.55 17.54 -6.59
CA ASP A 237 24.54 18.57 -6.39
C ASP A 237 24.20 18.71 -4.90
N LEU A 238 24.31 19.92 -4.38
CA LEU A 238 23.80 20.19 -3.03
C LEU A 238 22.27 20.17 -3.05
N PRO A 239 21.63 19.67 -1.97
CA PRO A 239 20.17 19.72 -1.84
C PRO A 239 19.71 21.17 -1.91
N THR A 240 19.15 21.58 -3.04
CA THR A 240 18.54 22.89 -3.17
C THR A 240 17.06 22.78 -2.90
N PRO A 241 16.50 23.58 -1.99
CA PRO A 241 15.06 23.62 -1.79
C PRO A 241 14.37 23.94 -3.11
N ARG A 242 13.59 23.01 -3.63
CA ARG A 242 12.67 23.26 -4.73
C ARG A 242 11.26 23.29 -4.16
N PRO A 243 10.75 24.47 -3.80
CA PRO A 243 9.44 24.57 -3.19
C PRO A 243 8.39 24.17 -4.23
N PHE A 244 7.60 23.18 -3.90
CA PHE A 244 6.34 22.93 -4.58
C PHE A 244 5.25 23.82 -3.96
N PRO A 245 4.24 24.25 -4.75
CA PRO A 245 3.12 24.95 -4.16
C PRO A 245 2.47 24.11 -3.08
N THR A 246 2.48 24.61 -1.84
CA THR A 246 1.94 23.91 -0.69
C THR A 246 0.45 24.18 -0.58
N PRO A 247 -0.43 23.15 -0.58
CA PRO A 247 -1.83 23.36 -0.28
C PRO A 247 -1.97 23.79 1.18
N LYS A 248 -2.89 24.74 1.42
CA LYS A 248 -3.30 25.15 2.75
C LYS A 248 -4.60 24.44 3.12
N TRP A 249 -4.98 24.46 4.37
CA TRP A 249 -6.26 23.89 4.81
C TRP A 249 -7.46 24.46 4.05
N GLU A 250 -7.44 25.76 3.73
CA GLU A 250 -8.48 26.40 2.93
C GLU A 250 -8.60 25.81 1.52
N THR A 251 -7.48 25.35 0.94
CA THR A 251 -7.47 24.67 -0.36
C THR A 251 -8.17 23.31 -0.27
N LEU A 252 -7.87 22.55 0.80
CA LEU A 252 -8.48 21.25 1.04
C LEU A 252 -9.98 21.35 1.37
N GLN A 253 -10.37 22.38 2.15
CA GLN A 253 -11.79 22.67 2.41
C GLN A 253 -12.54 22.98 1.12
N ARG A 254 -11.98 23.82 0.24
CA ARG A 254 -12.59 24.12 -1.07
C ARG A 254 -12.72 22.88 -1.95
N LEU A 255 -11.70 22.01 -1.97
CA LEU A 255 -11.78 20.75 -2.71
C LEU A 255 -12.89 19.86 -2.16
N ARG A 256 -13.00 19.75 -0.83
CA ARG A 256 -14.08 19.00 -0.19
C ARG A 256 -15.47 19.56 -0.52
N GLU A 257 -15.61 20.88 -0.54
CA GLU A 257 -16.88 21.55 -0.88
C GLU A 257 -17.25 21.40 -2.36
N ALA A 258 -16.25 21.31 -3.24
CA ALA A 258 -16.45 21.14 -4.67
C ALA A 258 -16.76 19.69 -5.08
N SER A 259 -16.52 18.70 -4.20
CA SER A 259 -16.63 17.28 -4.51
C SER A 259 -17.64 16.57 -3.60
N LYS A 260 -18.43 15.66 -4.18
CA LYS A 260 -19.23 14.68 -3.43
C LYS A 260 -18.39 13.49 -2.98
N LEU A 261 -17.20 13.33 -3.56
CA LEU A 261 -16.27 12.24 -3.20
C LEU A 261 -15.63 12.53 -1.84
N PRO A 262 -15.39 11.50 -1.02
CA PRO A 262 -14.61 11.64 0.20
C PRO A 262 -13.19 12.14 -0.12
N VAL A 263 -12.72 13.12 0.64
CA VAL A 263 -11.35 13.65 0.56
C VAL A 263 -10.56 13.18 1.76
N VAL A 264 -9.46 12.49 1.51
CA VAL A 264 -8.57 11.89 2.52
C VAL A 264 -7.19 12.53 2.40
N ILE A 265 -6.50 12.78 3.53
CA ILE A 265 -5.14 13.30 3.52
C ILE A 265 -4.15 12.17 3.75
N LYS A 266 -3.06 12.15 2.97
CA LYS A 266 -1.95 11.19 3.10
C LYS A 266 -0.66 11.90 3.47
N GLY A 267 0.09 11.33 4.41
CA GLY A 267 1.36 11.90 4.89
C GLY A 267 1.27 12.46 6.30
N VAL A 268 0.22 12.07 7.05
CA VAL A 268 0.01 12.45 8.45
C VAL A 268 0.79 11.51 9.35
N LEU A 269 1.47 12.06 10.37
CA LEU A 269 2.25 11.30 11.35
C LEU A 269 1.97 11.71 12.80
N THR A 270 1.17 12.75 13.03
CA THR A 270 0.96 13.35 14.34
C THR A 270 -0.50 13.39 14.75
N ALA A 271 -0.73 13.43 16.06
CA ALA A 271 -2.07 13.63 16.64
C ALA A 271 -2.66 14.98 16.21
N GLU A 272 -1.83 16.03 16.19
CA GLU A 272 -2.22 17.41 15.87
C GLU A 272 -2.73 17.54 14.43
N ASP A 273 -2.02 16.95 13.47
CA ASP A 273 -2.45 16.98 12.07
C ASP A 273 -3.72 16.16 11.86
N THR A 274 -3.87 15.06 12.60
CA THR A 274 -5.09 14.26 12.57
C THR A 274 -6.28 15.03 13.15
N GLU A 275 -6.09 15.76 14.24
CA GLU A 275 -7.12 16.62 14.82
C GLU A 275 -7.53 17.74 13.84
N LEU A 276 -6.54 18.37 13.19
CA LEU A 276 -6.79 19.37 12.16
C LEU A 276 -7.56 18.78 10.98
N ALA A 277 -7.26 17.54 10.56
CA ALA A 277 -8.02 16.85 9.52
C ALA A 277 -9.49 16.66 9.91
N VAL A 278 -9.76 16.21 11.13
CA VAL A 278 -11.12 16.10 11.67
C VAL A 278 -11.81 17.46 11.70
N LYS A 279 -11.15 18.48 12.24
CA LYS A 279 -11.68 19.85 12.36
C LYS A 279 -12.02 20.48 11.00
N ASN A 280 -11.21 20.20 9.98
CA ASN A 280 -11.42 20.71 8.62
C ASN A 280 -12.35 19.79 7.80
N GLY A 281 -12.99 18.79 8.41
CA GLY A 281 -14.01 17.95 7.79
C GLY A 281 -13.46 16.99 6.73
N MET A 282 -12.22 16.57 6.83
CA MET A 282 -11.67 15.53 5.96
C MET A 282 -12.35 14.20 6.23
N SER A 283 -12.48 13.36 5.21
CA SER A 283 -13.19 12.09 5.28
C SER A 283 -12.34 10.95 5.85
N GLY A 284 -11.04 11.17 6.03
CA GLY A 284 -10.10 10.21 6.59
C GLY A 284 -8.66 10.71 6.52
N VAL A 285 -7.76 9.97 7.18
CA VAL A 285 -6.31 10.19 7.10
C VAL A 285 -5.60 8.89 6.75
N ILE A 286 -4.47 9.00 6.04
CA ILE A 286 -3.52 7.91 5.83
C ILE A 286 -2.25 8.26 6.59
N VAL A 287 -1.98 7.55 7.67
CA VAL A 287 -0.72 7.63 8.40
C VAL A 287 0.38 7.09 7.51
N SER A 288 1.30 7.94 7.11
CA SER A 288 2.28 7.64 6.08
C SER A 288 3.51 8.52 6.22
N ASN A 289 4.69 7.94 6.13
CA ASN A 289 5.96 8.65 5.95
C ASN A 289 6.47 8.51 4.51
N HIS A 290 5.53 8.35 3.54
CA HIS A 290 5.85 8.17 2.13
C HIS A 290 6.75 6.96 1.84
N GLY A 291 6.70 5.93 2.69
CA GLY A 291 7.62 4.80 2.64
C GLY A 291 9.06 5.19 2.98
N ALA A 292 9.25 6.19 3.84
CA ALA A 292 10.52 6.78 4.24
C ALA A 292 11.32 7.38 3.07
N ARG A 293 10.62 8.01 2.13
CA ARG A 293 11.20 8.59 0.91
C ARG A 293 11.22 10.12 0.91
N GLN A 294 10.80 10.76 2.00
CA GLN A 294 10.75 12.22 2.16
C GLN A 294 11.65 12.62 3.32
N LEU A 295 11.13 13.15 4.41
CA LEU A 295 11.91 13.46 5.59
C LEU A 295 12.32 12.17 6.29
N ASP A 296 13.60 11.96 6.51
CA ASP A 296 14.10 10.88 7.37
C ASP A 296 13.97 11.26 8.87
N GLN A 297 14.30 10.36 9.78
CA GLN A 297 14.25 10.55 11.23
C GLN A 297 12.84 10.82 11.81
N VAL A 298 11.78 10.51 11.07
CA VAL A 298 10.37 10.69 11.52
C VAL A 298 9.77 9.44 12.18
N GLY A 299 10.58 8.41 12.41
CA GLY A 299 10.11 7.14 12.95
C GLY A 299 9.35 6.30 11.94
N SER A 300 8.62 5.33 12.44
CA SER A 300 7.77 4.45 11.63
C SER A 300 6.30 4.84 11.68
N THR A 301 5.56 4.47 10.66
CA THR A 301 4.12 4.73 10.60
C THR A 301 3.32 3.87 11.58
N ILE A 302 3.81 2.66 11.89
CA ILE A 302 3.13 1.79 12.88
C ILE A 302 3.28 2.34 14.32
N GLU A 303 4.37 3.08 14.59
CA GLU A 303 4.60 3.79 15.85
C GLU A 303 3.69 5.02 15.98
N ALA A 304 3.53 5.81 14.89
CA ALA A 304 2.66 6.98 14.85
C ALA A 304 1.16 6.64 14.84
N LEU A 305 0.79 5.44 14.38
CA LEU A 305 -0.60 5.04 14.20
C LEU A 305 -1.47 5.19 15.47
N PRO A 306 -1.06 4.74 16.67
CA PRO A 306 -1.90 4.82 17.86
C PRO A 306 -2.29 6.24 18.28
N GLU A 307 -1.41 7.22 18.12
CA GLU A 307 -1.74 8.62 18.45
C GLU A 307 -2.72 9.22 17.43
N CYS A 308 -2.53 8.94 16.15
CA CYS A 308 -3.45 9.37 15.09
C CYS A 308 -4.85 8.75 15.29
N VAL A 309 -4.93 7.45 15.64
CA VAL A 309 -6.21 6.78 15.93
C VAL A 309 -6.91 7.41 17.12
N ARG A 310 -6.18 7.68 18.22
CA ARG A 310 -6.76 8.36 19.40
C ARG A 310 -7.29 9.75 19.05
N SER A 311 -6.53 10.52 18.28
CA SER A 311 -6.90 11.88 17.87
C SER A 311 -8.08 11.90 16.92
N ALA A 312 -8.19 10.93 16.01
CA ALA A 312 -9.35 10.77 15.13
C ALA A 312 -10.64 10.48 15.92
N GLY A 313 -10.53 9.85 17.11
CA GLY A 313 -11.64 9.60 18.03
C GLY A 313 -12.82 8.86 17.42
N GLY A 314 -12.61 8.02 16.40
CA GLY A 314 -13.67 7.32 15.67
C GLY A 314 -14.50 8.21 14.74
N LYS A 315 -14.20 9.50 14.61
CA LYS A 315 -14.95 10.44 13.75
C LYS A 315 -14.65 10.25 12.27
N ILE A 316 -13.44 9.84 11.95
CA ILE A 316 -12.95 9.54 10.61
C ILE A 316 -12.10 8.26 10.63
N PRO A 317 -12.10 7.44 9.56
CA PRO A 317 -11.21 6.29 9.47
C PRO A 317 -9.74 6.74 9.38
N VAL A 318 -8.89 5.99 10.06
CA VAL A 318 -7.43 6.12 9.99
C VAL A 318 -6.90 4.92 9.22
N LEU A 319 -6.29 5.18 8.08
CA LEU A 319 -5.57 4.20 7.28
C LEU A 319 -4.07 4.34 7.56
N VAL A 320 -3.30 3.33 7.18
CA VAL A 320 -1.84 3.38 7.35
C VAL A 320 -1.13 2.72 6.19
N ASP A 321 0.02 3.26 5.77
CA ASP A 321 0.97 2.58 4.90
C ASP A 321 2.40 2.72 5.45
N GLY A 322 3.37 2.04 4.87
CA GLY A 322 4.77 2.05 5.32
C GLY A 322 5.18 0.76 6.03
N GLY A 323 6.07 0.00 5.40
CA GLY A 323 6.72 -1.14 6.03
C GLY A 323 6.01 -2.50 5.97
N PHE A 324 4.75 -2.58 5.63
CA PHE A 324 3.96 -3.83 5.64
C PHE A 324 4.48 -4.89 4.66
N ARG A 325 4.74 -6.11 5.19
CA ARG A 325 5.30 -7.24 4.42
C ARG A 325 4.68 -8.59 4.77
N ARG A 326 3.91 -8.69 5.86
CA ARG A 326 3.33 -9.92 6.40
C ARG A 326 1.87 -9.73 6.79
N GLY A 327 1.10 -10.82 6.84
CA GLY A 327 -0.24 -10.82 7.44
C GLY A 327 -0.22 -10.35 8.88
N THR A 328 0.78 -10.75 9.67
CA THR A 328 0.98 -10.30 11.05
C THR A 328 1.16 -8.78 11.15
N ASP A 329 1.84 -8.13 10.19
CA ASP A 329 1.97 -6.66 10.18
C ASP A 329 0.59 -6.01 10.00
N VAL A 330 -0.23 -6.55 9.09
CA VAL A 330 -1.60 -6.10 8.86
C VAL A 330 -2.46 -6.30 10.10
N PHE A 331 -2.41 -7.49 10.72
CA PHE A 331 -3.13 -7.79 11.96
C PHE A 331 -2.79 -6.80 13.09
N LYS A 332 -1.50 -6.50 13.27
CA LYS A 332 -1.01 -5.53 14.27
C LYS A 332 -1.58 -4.13 14.04
N ALA A 333 -1.59 -3.65 12.80
CA ALA A 333 -2.14 -2.35 12.48
C ALA A 333 -3.66 -2.27 12.73
N LEU A 334 -4.42 -3.32 12.34
CA LEU A 334 -5.84 -3.41 12.62
C LEU A 334 -6.11 -3.41 14.12
N ALA A 335 -5.34 -4.19 14.90
CA ALA A 335 -5.45 -4.21 16.35
C ALA A 335 -5.10 -2.86 17.02
N LEU A 336 -4.27 -2.05 16.37
CA LEU A 336 -3.98 -0.68 16.80
C LEU A 336 -5.03 0.34 16.33
N GLY A 337 -6.05 -0.09 15.59
CA GLY A 337 -7.19 0.73 15.19
C GLY A 337 -7.15 1.26 13.75
N ALA A 338 -6.25 0.76 12.91
CA ALA A 338 -6.29 1.09 11.49
C ALA A 338 -7.55 0.50 10.81
N ALA A 339 -8.20 1.29 9.96
CA ALA A 339 -9.34 0.83 9.16
C ALA A 339 -8.91 0.00 7.94
N ALA A 340 -7.73 0.28 7.38
CA ALA A 340 -7.14 -0.45 6.27
C ALA A 340 -5.63 -0.16 6.17
N VAL A 341 -4.91 -1.04 5.46
CA VAL A 341 -3.46 -1.03 5.32
C VAL A 341 -3.06 -0.91 3.86
N GLY A 342 -2.22 0.06 3.55
CA GLY A 342 -1.66 0.26 2.20
C GLY A 342 -0.32 -0.45 2.04
N ILE A 343 -0.13 -1.11 0.91
CA ILE A 343 1.17 -1.64 0.50
C ILE A 343 1.71 -0.87 -0.70
N GLY A 344 3.01 -0.60 -0.72
CA GLY A 344 3.74 0.06 -1.82
C GLY A 344 4.74 -0.89 -2.45
N ARG A 345 5.96 -0.93 -1.94
CA ARG A 345 7.05 -1.77 -2.47
C ARG A 345 6.66 -3.23 -2.74
N PRO A 346 5.90 -3.95 -1.86
CA PRO A 346 5.57 -5.35 -2.11
C PRO A 346 4.88 -5.60 -3.44
N TYR A 347 3.87 -4.80 -3.78
CA TYR A 347 3.19 -5.02 -5.05
C TYR A 347 4.03 -4.58 -6.26
N LEU A 348 4.94 -3.59 -6.09
CA LEU A 348 5.88 -3.22 -7.14
C LEU A 348 6.91 -4.30 -7.41
N TRP A 349 7.36 -5.03 -6.38
CA TRP A 349 8.19 -6.21 -6.57
C TRP A 349 7.46 -7.29 -7.38
N GLY A 350 6.19 -7.54 -7.03
CA GLY A 350 5.33 -8.43 -7.81
C GLY A 350 5.17 -7.99 -9.25
N LEU A 351 4.89 -6.68 -9.45
CA LEU A 351 4.75 -6.07 -10.77
C LEU A 351 6.02 -6.23 -11.61
N ALA A 352 7.18 -5.89 -11.07
CA ALA A 352 8.45 -6.02 -11.76
C ALA A 352 8.81 -7.47 -12.08
N ALA A 353 8.48 -8.39 -11.17
CA ALA A 353 8.79 -9.81 -11.35
C ALA A 353 7.88 -10.51 -12.37
N PHE A 354 6.57 -10.28 -12.32
CA PHE A 354 5.56 -11.07 -13.04
C PHE A 354 4.36 -10.25 -13.56
N GLY A 355 4.47 -8.92 -13.69
CA GLY A 355 3.36 -8.08 -14.16
C GLY A 355 2.12 -8.17 -13.27
N GLN A 356 0.95 -8.13 -13.89
CA GLN A 356 -0.35 -8.26 -13.22
C GLN A 356 -0.40 -9.48 -12.28
N GLY A 357 0.04 -10.65 -12.76
CA GLY A 357 0.02 -11.90 -11.99
C GLY A 357 0.81 -11.80 -10.69
N GLY A 358 1.97 -11.12 -10.73
CA GLY A 358 2.80 -10.88 -9.56
C GLY A 358 2.11 -10.01 -8.51
N VAL A 359 1.42 -8.96 -8.93
CA VAL A 359 0.65 -8.09 -8.00
C VAL A 359 -0.49 -8.88 -7.36
N VAL A 360 -1.27 -9.64 -8.14
CA VAL A 360 -2.34 -10.51 -7.62
C VAL A 360 -1.79 -11.49 -6.59
N ARG A 361 -0.66 -12.15 -6.91
CA ARG A 361 -0.06 -13.13 -6.01
C ARG A 361 0.41 -12.52 -4.69
N VAL A 362 1.01 -11.33 -4.73
CA VAL A 362 1.39 -10.57 -3.51
C VAL A 362 0.18 -10.29 -2.64
N MET A 363 -0.93 -9.83 -3.24
CA MET A 363 -2.18 -9.57 -2.52
C MET A 363 -2.76 -10.85 -1.90
N ASP A 364 -2.76 -11.95 -2.64
CA ASP A 364 -3.27 -13.25 -2.18
C ASP A 364 -2.42 -13.81 -1.02
N ILE A 365 -1.09 -13.68 -1.09
CA ILE A 365 -0.20 -14.10 0.00
C ILE A 365 -0.52 -13.32 1.27
N LEU A 366 -0.55 -11.99 1.22
CA LEU A 366 -0.80 -11.17 2.40
C LEU A 366 -2.20 -11.42 2.99
N ARG A 367 -3.22 -11.60 2.12
CA ARG A 367 -4.57 -11.94 2.58
C ARG A 367 -4.63 -13.31 3.22
N ALA A 368 -3.96 -14.31 2.64
CA ALA A 368 -3.91 -15.66 3.20
C ALA A 368 -3.15 -15.71 4.53
N GLU A 369 -2.03 -14.99 4.65
CA GLU A 369 -1.31 -14.83 5.91
C GLU A 369 -2.21 -14.17 6.96
N LEU A 370 -2.88 -13.05 6.64
CA LEU A 370 -3.80 -12.37 7.55
C LEU A 370 -4.92 -13.29 8.02
N ALA A 371 -5.55 -14.04 7.11
CA ALA A 371 -6.63 -14.97 7.47
C ALA A 371 -6.12 -16.09 8.41
N ALA A 372 -4.93 -16.62 8.16
CA ALA A 372 -4.32 -17.61 9.03
C ALA A 372 -3.98 -17.03 10.41
N ASP A 373 -3.42 -15.81 10.46
CA ASP A 373 -3.10 -15.10 11.69
C ASP A 373 -4.35 -14.80 12.51
N MET A 374 -5.46 -14.39 11.86
CA MET A 374 -6.77 -14.19 12.48
C MET A 374 -7.27 -15.47 13.15
N GLY A 375 -7.27 -16.58 12.41
CA GLY A 375 -7.70 -17.88 12.95
C GLY A 375 -6.85 -18.32 14.15
N MET A 376 -5.52 -18.15 14.07
CA MET A 376 -4.61 -18.49 15.17
C MET A 376 -4.72 -17.53 16.35
N ALA A 377 -5.09 -16.27 16.13
CA ALA A 377 -5.29 -15.29 17.19
C ALA A 377 -6.66 -15.40 17.86
N GLY A 378 -7.64 -16.09 17.25
CA GLY A 378 -8.98 -16.27 17.79
C GLY A 378 -10.00 -15.24 17.30
N THR A 379 -9.82 -14.71 16.06
CA THR A 379 -10.77 -13.78 15.42
C THR A 379 -11.27 -14.34 14.10
N GLY A 380 -12.61 -14.43 13.94
CA GLY A 380 -13.27 -14.88 12.70
C GLY A 380 -13.52 -13.73 11.71
N LYS A 381 -13.55 -12.49 12.20
CA LYS A 381 -13.85 -11.28 11.42
C LYS A 381 -12.90 -10.15 11.76
N ILE A 382 -12.67 -9.26 10.77
CA ILE A 382 -11.84 -8.05 10.99
C ILE A 382 -12.39 -7.19 12.16
N SER A 383 -13.70 -7.07 12.29
CA SER A 383 -14.34 -6.28 13.35
C SER A 383 -14.13 -6.83 14.77
N GLU A 384 -13.63 -8.03 14.91
CA GLU A 384 -13.29 -8.65 16.22
C GLU A 384 -11.84 -8.36 16.64
N ILE A 385 -11.04 -7.78 15.72
CA ILE A 385 -9.65 -7.41 16.01
C ILE A 385 -9.65 -6.06 16.72
N ASP A 386 -9.19 -6.02 17.97
CA ASP A 386 -9.07 -4.80 18.76
C ASP A 386 -7.73 -4.70 19.50
N ARG A 387 -7.59 -3.66 20.31
CA ARG A 387 -6.34 -3.37 21.04
C ARG A 387 -5.92 -4.46 22.03
N SER A 388 -6.84 -5.31 22.50
CA SER A 388 -6.55 -6.41 23.43
C SER A 388 -5.67 -7.50 22.80
N PHE A 389 -5.72 -7.63 21.46
CA PHE A 389 -4.94 -8.61 20.69
C PHE A 389 -3.46 -8.25 20.50
N VAL A 390 -3.03 -7.08 20.99
CA VAL A 390 -1.62 -6.70 20.89
C VAL A 390 -1.11 -6.04 22.17
N ARG A 391 0.21 -6.20 22.41
CA ARG A 391 0.95 -5.51 23.46
C ARG A 391 2.19 -4.90 22.83
N ILE A 392 2.46 -3.64 23.12
CA ILE A 392 3.71 -2.99 22.75
C ILE A 392 4.75 -3.33 23.83
N ARG A 393 5.96 -3.72 23.43
CA ARG A 393 7.09 -3.89 24.35
C ARG A 393 7.41 -2.54 24.99
N SER A 394 7.61 -2.54 26.26
CA SER A 394 8.13 -1.40 27.04
C SER A 394 9.64 -1.33 26.90
#